data_15b4c197609ee1c3f676daf54c0d7505
#
_entry.id   15b4c197609ee1c3f676daf54c0d7505
#
_cell.length_a   1.000
_cell.length_b   1.000
_cell.length_c   1.000
_cell.angle_alpha   90.00
_cell.angle_beta   90.00
_cell.angle_gamma   90.00
#
_symmetry.space_group_name_H-M   'P 1'
#
loop_
_entity.id
_entity.type
_entity.pdbx_description
1 polymer ?
#
loop_
_entity_poly.entity_id
_entity_poly.type
_entity_poly.pdbx_seq_one_letter_code
_entity_poly.pdbx_strand_id
1 'polypeptide(L)' 'MKIEITIDKSKKLPDGAVPALEKELLRRLSQSYDDCRLTIRRASNDGLSVLGGADGDKKHVEQILQETWESAEDWFC' A
#
# COMPACT_ATOMS: atom_id res chain seq x y z
N MET A 1 -0.09 5.21 -13.35
CA MET A 1 -0.34 5.73 -11.99
C MET A 1 0.79 5.33 -11.07
N LYS A 2 1.25 6.23 -10.24
CA LYS A 2 2.31 5.96 -9.28
C LYS A 2 1.78 6.14 -7.87
N ILE A 3 1.96 5.12 -7.03
CA ILE A 3 1.50 5.13 -5.65
C ILE A 3 2.70 5.05 -4.74
N GLU A 4 2.77 5.95 -3.77
CA GLU A 4 3.82 5.98 -2.79
C GLU A 4 3.21 5.94 -1.38
N ILE A 5 3.63 4.97 -0.60
CA ILE A 5 3.14 4.77 0.76
C ILE A 5 4.29 4.97 1.72
N THR A 6 4.07 5.75 2.77
CA THR A 6 5.04 5.91 3.85
C THR A 6 4.48 5.33 5.12
N ILE A 7 5.31 4.63 5.87
CA ILE A 7 4.95 4.01 7.14
C ILE A 7 5.86 4.57 8.22
N ASP A 8 5.28 4.98 9.33
CA ASP A 8 6.02 5.55 10.44
C ASP A 8 7.10 4.58 10.93
N LYS A 9 8.32 5.08 11.07
CA LYS A 9 9.46 4.30 11.54
C LYS A 9 9.28 3.79 12.96
N SER A 10 8.45 4.47 13.75
CA SER A 10 8.19 4.06 15.13
C SER A 10 7.27 2.85 15.22
N LYS A 11 6.56 2.52 14.14
CA LYS A 11 5.74 1.32 14.13
C LYS A 11 6.60 0.08 14.06
N LYS A 12 6.35 -0.84 14.98
CA LYS A 12 7.05 -2.12 14.99
C LYS A 12 6.31 -3.07 14.07
N LEU A 13 7.01 -3.51 13.02
CA LEU A 13 6.48 -4.49 12.08
C LEU A 13 7.36 -5.74 12.11
N PRO A 14 6.76 -6.93 11.94
CA PRO A 14 7.57 -8.15 11.84
C PRO A 14 8.51 -8.09 10.65
N ASP A 15 9.61 -8.83 10.71
CA ASP A 15 10.53 -8.94 9.60
C ASP A 15 9.79 -9.50 8.38
N GLY A 16 10.02 -8.88 7.24
CA GLY A 16 9.36 -9.27 6.00
C GLY A 16 7.96 -8.72 5.80
N ALA A 17 7.44 -7.92 6.74
CA ALA A 17 6.09 -7.36 6.62
C ALA A 17 5.99 -6.37 5.45
N VAL A 18 6.97 -5.49 5.30
CA VAL A 18 6.94 -4.48 4.22
C VAL A 18 7.00 -5.13 2.84
N PRO A 19 7.94 -6.05 2.55
CA PRO A 19 7.94 -6.75 1.27
C PRO A 19 6.66 -7.55 1.03
N ALA A 20 6.12 -8.20 2.05
CA ALA A 20 4.88 -8.95 1.92
C ALA A 20 3.69 -8.03 1.61
N LEU A 21 3.61 -6.91 2.30
CA LEU A 21 2.57 -5.91 2.06
C LEU A 21 2.67 -5.36 0.63
N GLU A 22 3.87 -5.01 0.19
CA GLU A 22 4.08 -4.49 -1.16
C GLU A 22 3.59 -5.49 -2.21
N LYS A 23 3.94 -6.74 -2.07
CA LYS A 23 3.56 -7.79 -3.00
C LYS A 23 2.03 -7.97 -3.04
N GLU A 24 1.41 -8.08 -1.87
CA GLU A 24 -0.04 -8.27 -1.80
C GLU A 24 -0.80 -7.06 -2.29
N LEU A 25 -0.36 -5.87 -1.91
CA LEU A 25 -1.00 -4.63 -2.32
C LEU A 25 -0.89 -4.42 -3.82
N LEU A 26 0.29 -4.68 -4.39
CA LEU A 26 0.48 -4.58 -5.83
C LEU A 26 -0.42 -5.55 -6.58
N ARG A 27 -0.59 -6.77 -6.08
CA ARG A 27 -1.50 -7.75 -6.66
C ARG A 27 -2.93 -7.22 -6.69
N ARG A 28 -3.39 -6.64 -5.60
CA ARG A 28 -4.76 -6.10 -5.50
C ARG A 28 -4.93 -4.87 -6.39
N LEU A 29 -3.94 -4.00 -6.44
CA LEU A 29 -3.98 -2.81 -7.28
C LEU A 29 -3.98 -3.16 -8.76
N SER A 30 -3.24 -4.19 -9.14
CA SER A 30 -3.19 -4.64 -10.54
C SER A 30 -4.52 -5.15 -11.06
N GLN A 31 -5.42 -5.54 -10.19
CA GLN A 31 -6.77 -5.94 -10.57
C GLN A 31 -7.65 -4.75 -10.94
N SER A 32 -7.33 -3.58 -10.40
CA SER A 32 -8.12 -2.35 -10.61
C SER A 32 -7.44 -1.39 -11.59
N TYR A 33 -6.13 -1.46 -11.71
CA TYR A 33 -5.33 -0.51 -12.51
C TYR A 33 -4.30 -1.28 -13.34
N ASP A 34 -4.28 -1.02 -14.65
CA ASP A 34 -3.41 -1.74 -15.57
C ASP A 34 -1.94 -1.35 -15.45
N ASP A 35 -1.65 -0.08 -15.23
CA ASP A 35 -0.27 0.43 -15.16
C ASP A 35 -0.08 1.15 -13.83
N CYS A 36 0.32 0.40 -12.84
CA CYS A 36 0.46 0.91 -11.48
C CYS A 36 1.85 0.61 -10.94
N ARG A 37 2.52 1.65 -10.44
CA ARG A 37 3.79 1.52 -9.73
C ARG A 37 3.57 1.77 -8.26
N LEU A 38 4.11 0.91 -7.42
CA LEU A 38 3.96 0.99 -5.98
C LEU A 38 5.33 1.07 -5.32
N THR A 39 5.47 2.04 -4.41
CA THR A 39 6.65 2.18 -3.57
C THR A 39 6.21 2.30 -2.12
N ILE A 40 6.84 1.55 -1.23
CA ILE A 40 6.59 1.64 0.21
C ILE A 40 7.89 2.03 0.90
N ARG A 41 7.86 3.08 1.72
CA ARG A 41 9.02 3.56 2.45
C ARG A 41 8.71 3.77 3.93
N ARG A 42 9.73 3.66 4.76
CA ARG A 42 9.62 4.07 6.15
C ARG A 42 9.94 5.56 6.26
N ALA A 43 9.17 6.26 7.06
CA ALA A 43 9.31 7.72 7.20
C ALA A 43 8.97 8.14 8.63
N SER A 44 8.96 9.44 8.90
CA SER A 44 8.61 9.94 10.24
C SER A 44 7.11 9.90 10.52
N ASN A 45 6.27 9.74 9.51
CA ASN A 45 4.82 9.59 9.66
C ASN A 45 4.25 8.70 8.58
N ASP A 46 3.01 8.25 8.81
CA ASP A 46 2.27 7.53 7.79
C ASP A 46 1.78 8.50 6.71
N GLY A 47 1.74 8.05 5.48
CA GLY A 47 1.23 8.86 4.39
C GLY A 47 0.93 8.04 3.15
N LEU A 48 0.14 8.63 2.27
CA LEU A 48 -0.21 8.05 0.98
C LEU A 48 -0.20 9.14 -0.07
N SER A 49 0.50 8.87 -1.17
CA SER A 49 0.54 9.78 -2.32
C SER A 49 0.18 8.99 -3.57
N VAL A 50 -0.72 9.54 -4.39
CA VAL A 50 -1.13 8.94 -5.66
C VAL A 50 -0.94 9.98 -6.75
N LEU A 51 -0.12 9.65 -7.73
CA LEU A 51 0.18 10.53 -8.86
C LEU A 51 -0.32 9.89 -10.16
N GLY A 52 -0.90 10.71 -11.03
CA GLY A 52 -1.36 10.26 -12.34
C GLY A 52 -2.70 9.56 -12.33
N GLY A 53 -3.43 9.60 -11.24
CA GLY A 53 -4.77 9.02 -11.15
C GLY A 53 -5.86 10.04 -11.39
N ALA A 54 -7.10 9.57 -11.48
CA ALA A 54 -8.28 10.42 -11.56
C ALA A 54 -8.79 10.81 -10.18
N ASP A 55 -9.75 11.75 -10.13
CA ASP A 55 -10.40 12.11 -8.88
C ASP A 55 -11.06 10.85 -8.26
N GLY A 56 -10.83 10.66 -6.98
CA GLY A 56 -11.36 9.50 -6.26
C GLY A 56 -10.44 8.29 -6.23
N ASP A 57 -9.41 8.24 -7.08
CA ASP A 57 -8.47 7.12 -7.07
C ASP A 57 -7.69 7.04 -5.76
N LYS A 58 -7.34 8.17 -5.17
CA LYS A 58 -6.66 8.18 -3.89
C LYS A 58 -7.51 7.52 -2.80
N LYS A 59 -8.81 7.83 -2.78
CA LYS A 59 -9.73 7.20 -1.83
C LYS A 59 -9.83 5.70 -2.05
N HIS A 60 -9.89 5.29 -3.31
CA HIS A 60 -9.96 3.88 -3.66
C HIS A 60 -8.69 3.14 -3.22
N VAL A 61 -7.52 3.74 -3.46
CA VAL A 61 -6.25 3.17 -3.02
C VAL A 61 -6.18 3.09 -1.50
N GLU A 62 -6.63 4.14 -0.79
CA GLU A 62 -6.69 4.12 0.67
C GLU A 62 -7.57 2.97 1.17
N GLN A 63 -8.70 2.74 0.54
CA GLN A 63 -9.60 1.65 0.90
C GLN A 63 -8.93 0.28 0.68
N ILE A 64 -8.28 0.11 -0.46
CA ILE A 64 -7.55 -1.14 -0.74
C ILE A 64 -6.46 -1.37 0.29
N LEU A 65 -5.71 -0.33 0.64
CA LEU A 65 -4.66 -0.42 1.65
C LEU A 65 -5.22 -0.82 3.02
N GLN A 66 -6.33 -0.19 3.41
CA GLN A 66 -6.96 -0.51 4.68
C GLN A 66 -7.45 -1.96 4.72
N GLU A 67 -8.11 -2.41 3.67
CA GLU A 67 -8.58 -3.79 3.56
C GLU A 67 -7.42 -4.78 3.59
N THR A 68 -6.30 -4.42 2.97
CA THR A 68 -5.11 -5.26 2.98
C THR A 68 -4.56 -5.40 4.40
N TRP A 69 -4.48 -4.31 5.16
CA TRP A 69 -4.07 -4.37 6.56
C TRP A 69 -5.01 -5.19 7.42
N GLU A 70 -6.31 -5.03 7.22
CA GLU A 70 -7.32 -5.74 7.99
C GLU A 70 -7.31 -7.25 7.71
N SER A 71 -6.85 -7.66 6.54
CA SER A 71 -6.77 -9.07 6.16
C SER A 71 -5.35 -9.61 6.20
N ALA A 72 -4.47 -9.03 7.01
CA ALA A 72 -3.08 -9.44 7.09
C ALA A 72 -2.92 -10.93 7.42
N GLU A 73 -3.84 -11.50 8.16
CA GLU A 73 -3.84 -12.92 8.51
C GLU A 73 -3.91 -13.83 7.26
N ASP A 74 -4.49 -13.32 6.17
CA ASP A 74 -4.66 -14.09 4.95
C ASP A 74 -3.40 -14.11 4.07
N TRP A 75 -2.57 -13.08 4.14
CA TRP A 75 -1.41 -12.95 3.26
C TRP A 75 -0.08 -12.84 3.99
N PHE A 76 -0.09 -12.60 5.28
CA PHE A 76 1.12 -12.50 6.09
C PHE A 76 0.98 -13.36 7.35
N CYS A 77 1.74 -14.44 7.40
CA CYS A 77 1.73 -15.37 8.52
C CYS A 77 3.08 -15.47 9.17
#